data_faff7c7b1db05c7055111b4e1fd6f3f0
#
_entry.id   faff7c7b1db05c7055111b4e1fd6f3f0
#
_cell.length_a   1.000
_cell.length_b   1.000
_cell.length_c   1.000
_cell.angle_alpha   90.00
_cell.angle_beta   90.00
_cell.angle_gamma   90.00
#
_symmetry.space_group_name_H-M   'P 1'
#
loop_
_entity.id
_entity.type
_entity.pdbx_description
1 polymer ?
#
loop_
_entity_poly.entity_id
_entity_poly.type
_entity_poly.pdbx_seq_one_letter_code
_entity_poly.pdbx_strand_id
1 'polypeptide(L)'
;MSAKSRRAMGAVMLAVALATLDTAIANTALPAIATDLHAAPAASVWIINAYQLAMVATLLPLAALGDIIGHRRIYISGLAIFTVASLACALAPTLTALAGARVLQGLGASAIMSVNTALIRFLYPPHRLGRGLGMNALIVGVSFAVGPTMASLILSAGTWPWLFAINVPLGVVALVFALPALPQTARGKHAFDPVAAGLNVITFAALIFALGEAAQRAPGMEVGIAAVVALVFGALLIRREAGHPAPMLPVDLFRRPVFALSSVTAICSFAAQGLAFVSLPFYFETVLMRSQVETGFLMTPWPVVVAAAAPIAGRLSDRYPPGLLGAIGLAILSAGMASLALLPAHPTVTDIVVRMAICGAGFGFFQSPNLRAIMASAPPERSGGASGTIAVSRLLGQTTGAALVALCFGIVGRHGPTLALGLGCVFAGAAAIASGLRLFAPSHRAVQRG
;
A
#
# COMPACT_ATOMS: atom_id res chain seq x y z
N MET A 1 28.42 10.23 7.29
CA MET A 1 27.29 10.35 8.26
C MET A 1 27.83 10.30 9.68
N SER A 2 27.42 11.23 10.53
CA SER A 2 27.72 11.22 11.95
C SER A 2 27.06 10.03 12.67
N ALA A 3 27.53 9.67 13.89
CA ALA A 3 26.85 8.63 14.68
C ALA A 3 25.38 8.95 14.95
N LYS A 4 25.06 10.23 15.17
CA LYS A 4 23.70 10.73 15.36
C LYS A 4 22.84 10.50 14.08
N SER A 5 23.36 10.82 12.89
CA SER A 5 22.62 10.60 11.63
C SER A 5 22.41 9.10 11.34
N ARG A 6 23.35 8.22 11.73
CA ARG A 6 23.16 6.76 11.59
C ARG A 6 22.07 6.24 12.50
N ARG A 7 22.00 6.71 13.77
CA ARG A 7 20.92 6.35 14.71
C ARG A 7 19.56 6.84 14.22
N ALA A 8 19.48 8.08 13.72
CA ALA A 8 18.27 8.64 13.15
C ALA A 8 17.77 7.82 11.94
N MET A 9 18.70 7.44 11.04
CA MET A 9 18.35 6.61 9.89
C MET A 9 17.89 5.22 10.31
N GLY A 10 18.56 4.60 11.30
CA GLY A 10 18.13 3.32 11.86
C GLY A 10 16.71 3.38 12.41
N ALA A 11 16.37 4.42 13.18
CA ALA A 11 15.01 4.63 13.68
C ALA A 11 13.99 4.81 12.54
N VAL A 12 14.32 5.62 11.52
CA VAL A 12 13.46 5.83 10.35
C VAL A 12 13.22 4.51 9.60
N MET A 13 14.26 3.73 9.37
CA MET A 13 14.15 2.45 8.67
C MET A 13 13.37 1.43 9.49
N LEU A 14 13.57 1.38 10.81
CA LEU A 14 12.84 0.46 11.70
C LEU A 14 11.33 0.75 11.70
N ALA A 15 10.93 2.02 11.77
CA ALA A 15 9.51 2.36 11.75
C ALA A 15 8.84 2.07 10.39
N VAL A 16 9.56 2.28 9.28
CA VAL A 16 9.07 1.89 7.95
C VAL A 16 8.95 0.37 7.85
N ALA A 17 9.94 -0.36 8.38
CA ALA A 17 9.89 -1.82 8.44
C ALA A 17 8.67 -2.30 9.23
N LEU A 18 8.41 -1.72 10.41
CA LEU A 18 7.26 -2.05 11.26
C LEU A 18 5.94 -1.82 10.53
N ALA A 19 5.73 -0.64 9.94
CA ALA A 19 4.48 -0.31 9.24
C ALA A 19 4.24 -1.22 8.01
N THR A 20 5.32 -1.59 7.31
CA THR A 20 5.24 -2.47 6.13
C THR A 20 5.03 -3.93 6.52
N LEU A 21 5.76 -4.38 7.53
CA LEU A 21 5.69 -5.75 8.04
C LEU A 21 4.29 -6.01 8.64
N ASP A 22 3.76 -5.08 9.42
CA ASP A 22 2.42 -5.15 10.02
C ASP A 22 1.33 -5.40 8.95
N THR A 23 1.40 -4.68 7.82
CA THR A 23 0.47 -4.90 6.70
C THR A 23 0.58 -6.31 6.13
N ALA A 24 1.79 -6.79 5.90
CA ALA A 24 2.02 -8.12 5.31
C ALA A 24 1.62 -9.26 6.28
N ILE A 25 1.93 -9.11 7.56
CA ILE A 25 1.57 -10.05 8.63
C ILE A 25 0.05 -10.13 8.77
N ALA A 26 -0.65 -8.99 8.86
CA ALA A 26 -2.10 -8.95 9.03
C ALA A 26 -2.85 -9.61 7.87
N ASN A 27 -2.38 -9.39 6.62
CA ASN A 27 -2.96 -10.04 5.44
C ASN A 27 -2.89 -11.57 5.53
N THR A 28 -1.73 -12.10 5.91
CA THR A 28 -1.51 -13.55 6.00
C THR A 28 -2.27 -14.20 7.15
N ALA A 29 -2.41 -13.49 8.28
CA ALA A 29 -3.06 -14.00 9.47
C ALA A 29 -4.60 -13.83 9.48
N LEU A 30 -5.16 -13.20 8.45
CA LEU A 30 -6.58 -12.84 8.41
C LEU A 30 -7.53 -14.04 8.65
N PRO A 31 -7.31 -15.25 8.06
CA PRO A 31 -8.14 -16.41 8.33
C PRO A 31 -8.09 -16.84 9.80
N ALA A 32 -6.90 -16.86 10.41
CA ALA A 32 -6.73 -17.21 11.81
C ALA A 32 -7.45 -16.27 12.76
N ILE A 33 -7.34 -14.94 12.49
CA ILE A 33 -8.04 -13.91 13.26
C ILE A 33 -9.56 -14.03 13.07
N ALA A 34 -10.02 -14.28 11.84
CA ALA A 34 -11.44 -14.47 11.55
C ALA A 34 -12.03 -15.66 12.31
N THR A 35 -11.31 -16.78 12.36
CA THR A 35 -11.72 -17.98 13.06
C THR A 35 -11.81 -17.76 14.57
N ASP A 36 -10.80 -17.15 15.18
CA ASP A 36 -10.72 -16.91 16.62
C ASP A 36 -11.79 -15.91 17.10
N LEU A 37 -12.01 -14.85 16.33
CA LEU A 37 -13.04 -13.84 16.62
C LEU A 37 -14.45 -14.23 16.13
N HIS A 38 -14.65 -15.47 15.63
CA HIS A 38 -15.93 -15.96 15.10
C HIS A 38 -16.54 -15.04 14.05
N ALA A 39 -15.70 -14.41 13.23
CA ALA A 39 -16.09 -13.41 12.23
C ALA A 39 -16.24 -14.05 10.85
N ALA A 40 -17.25 -13.59 10.09
CA ALA A 40 -17.36 -13.98 8.70
C ALA A 40 -16.13 -13.49 7.90
N PRO A 41 -15.64 -14.25 6.89
CA PRO A 41 -14.50 -13.84 6.07
C PRO A 41 -14.65 -12.44 5.46
N ALA A 42 -15.84 -12.08 4.95
CA ALA A 42 -16.10 -10.75 4.42
C ALA A 42 -15.94 -9.64 5.47
N ALA A 43 -16.43 -9.88 6.70
CA ALA A 43 -16.32 -8.92 7.79
C ALA A 43 -14.87 -8.79 8.30
N SER A 44 -14.10 -9.87 8.32
CA SER A 44 -12.71 -9.83 8.78
C SER A 44 -11.81 -8.96 7.91
N VAL A 45 -12.14 -8.76 6.63
CA VAL A 45 -11.40 -7.86 5.72
C VAL A 45 -11.38 -6.41 6.23
N TRP A 46 -12.34 -6.03 7.09
CA TRP A 46 -12.32 -4.72 7.74
C TRP A 46 -11.08 -4.49 8.62
N ILE A 47 -10.43 -5.53 9.11
CA ILE A 47 -9.14 -5.42 9.83
C ILE A 47 -8.07 -4.75 8.94
N ILE A 48 -8.06 -5.10 7.65
CA ILE A 48 -7.12 -4.55 6.66
C ILE A 48 -7.64 -3.20 6.15
N ASN A 49 -8.91 -3.14 5.77
CA ASN A 49 -9.50 -1.95 5.19
C ASN A 49 -9.46 -0.75 6.15
N ALA A 50 -9.73 -0.95 7.44
CA ALA A 50 -9.69 0.12 8.45
C ALA A 50 -8.30 0.77 8.56
N TYR A 51 -7.25 -0.03 8.57
CA TYR A 51 -5.87 0.46 8.58
C TYR A 51 -5.51 1.20 7.30
N GLN A 52 -5.80 0.61 6.14
CA GLN A 52 -5.46 1.21 4.85
C GLN A 52 -6.29 2.46 4.57
N LEU A 53 -7.58 2.46 4.97
CA LEU A 53 -8.46 3.62 4.91
C LEU A 53 -7.86 4.81 5.66
N ALA A 54 -7.50 4.60 6.93
CA ALA A 54 -6.89 5.64 7.75
C ALA A 54 -5.59 6.16 7.10
N MET A 55 -4.78 5.26 6.52
CA MET A 55 -3.57 5.66 5.81
C MET A 55 -3.86 6.52 4.58
N VAL A 56 -4.75 6.08 3.67
CA VAL A 56 -5.07 6.81 2.44
C VAL A 56 -5.66 8.17 2.75
N ALA A 57 -6.62 8.20 3.67
CA ALA A 57 -7.34 9.42 4.03
C ALA A 57 -6.43 10.50 4.64
N THR A 58 -5.40 10.10 5.39
CA THR A 58 -4.59 11.03 6.17
C THR A 58 -3.17 11.28 5.65
N LEU A 59 -2.70 10.49 4.66
CA LEU A 59 -1.32 10.58 4.15
C LEU A 59 -0.96 11.97 3.63
N LEU A 60 -1.79 12.54 2.76
CA LEU A 60 -1.55 13.87 2.18
C LEU A 60 -1.74 14.99 3.21
N PRO A 61 -2.82 15.03 4.01
CA PRO A 61 -2.97 15.97 5.11
C PRO A 61 -1.80 15.96 6.10
N LEU A 62 -1.31 14.78 6.48
CA LEU A 62 -0.19 14.67 7.42
C LEU A 62 1.16 15.06 6.79
N ALA A 63 1.33 14.84 5.48
CA ALA A 63 2.49 15.36 4.75
C ALA A 63 2.50 16.90 4.77
N ALA A 64 1.38 17.53 4.40
CA ALA A 64 1.23 18.99 4.42
C ALA A 64 1.41 19.57 5.85
N LEU A 65 0.83 18.90 6.85
CA LEU A 65 1.01 19.29 8.25
C LEU A 65 2.48 19.16 8.69
N GLY A 66 3.19 18.14 8.19
CA GLY A 66 4.62 17.93 8.44
C GLY A 66 5.50 19.05 7.91
N ASP A 67 5.15 19.62 6.76
CA ASP A 67 5.85 20.80 6.22
C ASP A 67 5.68 22.02 7.13
N ILE A 68 4.53 22.19 7.79
CA ILE A 68 4.19 23.36 8.61
C ILE A 68 4.72 23.24 10.04
N ILE A 69 4.43 22.14 10.73
CA ILE A 69 4.79 22.00 12.16
C ILE A 69 6.13 21.29 12.37
N GLY A 70 6.70 20.73 11.30
CA GLY A 70 7.98 20.03 11.25
C GLY A 70 7.83 18.51 11.17
N HIS A 71 8.52 17.90 10.24
CA HIS A 71 8.49 16.46 9.94
C HIS A 71 8.84 15.58 11.15
N ARG A 72 9.79 16.03 12.00
CA ARG A 72 10.17 15.31 13.22
C ARG A 72 8.98 15.13 14.17
N ARG A 73 8.15 16.16 14.35
CA ARG A 73 6.99 16.09 15.25
C ARG A 73 5.96 15.10 14.74
N ILE A 74 5.61 15.19 13.46
CA ILE A 74 4.68 14.25 12.81
C ILE A 74 5.18 12.82 12.92
N TYR A 75 6.47 12.61 12.66
CA TYR A 75 7.07 11.28 12.72
C TYR A 75 7.01 10.67 14.13
N ILE A 76 7.42 11.43 15.17
CA ILE A 76 7.45 10.94 16.54
C ILE A 76 6.04 10.68 17.07
N SER A 77 5.09 11.61 16.84
CA SER A 77 3.69 11.39 17.21
C SER A 77 3.09 10.19 16.49
N GLY A 78 3.36 10.05 15.19
CA GLY A 78 2.92 8.90 14.39
C GLY A 78 3.45 7.58 14.93
N LEU A 79 4.73 7.52 15.26
CA LEU A 79 5.35 6.31 15.81
C LEU A 79 4.80 5.98 17.22
N ALA A 80 4.53 6.97 18.04
CA ALA A 80 3.89 6.79 19.35
C ALA A 80 2.45 6.24 19.19
N ILE A 81 1.65 6.86 18.32
CA ILE A 81 0.29 6.42 18.01
C ILE A 81 0.31 4.98 17.47
N PHE A 82 1.19 4.67 16.51
CA PHE A 82 1.34 3.32 15.95
C PHE A 82 1.66 2.28 17.02
N THR A 83 2.58 2.60 17.94
CA THR A 83 3.00 1.70 19.01
C THR A 83 1.87 1.44 20.01
N VAL A 84 1.17 2.49 20.46
CA VAL A 84 0.04 2.36 21.39
C VAL A 84 -1.14 1.64 20.73
N ALA A 85 -1.45 1.97 19.47
CA ALA A 85 -2.50 1.32 18.72
C ALA A 85 -2.18 -0.16 18.43
N SER A 86 -0.90 -0.53 18.25
CA SER A 86 -0.48 -1.93 18.13
C SER A 86 -0.79 -2.71 19.41
N LEU A 87 -0.58 -2.10 20.59
CA LEU A 87 -0.99 -2.71 21.87
C LEU A 87 -2.52 -2.85 21.94
N ALA A 88 -3.26 -1.83 21.52
CA ALA A 88 -4.73 -1.89 21.47
C ALA A 88 -5.23 -2.99 20.51
N CYS A 89 -4.56 -3.20 19.36
CA CYS A 89 -4.86 -4.31 18.45
C CYS A 89 -4.62 -5.67 19.14
N ALA A 90 -3.50 -5.83 19.85
CA ALA A 90 -3.18 -7.06 20.56
C ALA A 90 -4.16 -7.39 21.71
N LEU A 91 -4.78 -6.38 22.30
CA LEU A 91 -5.74 -6.53 23.40
C LEU A 91 -7.21 -6.50 22.94
N ALA A 92 -7.48 -6.43 21.65
CA ALA A 92 -8.83 -6.28 21.11
C ALA A 92 -9.64 -7.59 21.30
N PRO A 93 -10.80 -7.54 22.02
CA PRO A 93 -11.60 -8.75 22.28
C PRO A 93 -12.62 -9.04 21.18
N THR A 94 -12.85 -8.13 20.25
CA THR A 94 -13.86 -8.25 19.19
C THR A 94 -13.34 -7.69 17.86
N LEU A 95 -13.95 -8.13 16.76
CA LEU A 95 -13.64 -7.62 15.43
C LEU A 95 -13.79 -6.09 15.34
N THR A 96 -14.84 -5.53 15.93
CA THR A 96 -15.09 -4.08 15.92
C THR A 96 -14.02 -3.32 16.71
N ALA A 97 -13.63 -3.84 17.89
CA ALA A 97 -12.55 -3.24 18.68
C ALA A 97 -11.21 -3.30 17.93
N LEU A 98 -10.92 -4.44 17.28
CA LEU A 98 -9.72 -4.60 16.47
C LEU A 98 -9.73 -3.64 15.27
N ALA A 99 -10.84 -3.54 14.54
CA ALA A 99 -10.97 -2.60 13.42
C ALA A 99 -10.79 -1.14 13.87
N GLY A 100 -11.37 -0.75 15.01
CA GLY A 100 -11.17 0.58 15.60
C GLY A 100 -9.69 0.85 15.98
N ALA A 101 -9.03 -0.11 16.59
CA ALA A 101 -7.59 -0.02 16.90
C ALA A 101 -6.74 0.07 15.61
N ARG A 102 -7.14 -0.65 14.54
CA ARG A 102 -6.50 -0.58 13.21
C ARG A 102 -6.63 0.80 12.55
N VAL A 103 -7.74 1.52 12.75
CA VAL A 103 -7.85 2.93 12.32
C VAL A 103 -6.77 3.79 12.97
N LEU A 104 -6.62 3.69 14.30
CA LEU A 104 -5.60 4.44 15.03
C LEU A 104 -4.18 4.03 14.61
N GLN A 105 -3.94 2.76 14.40
CA GLN A 105 -2.66 2.24 13.95
C GLN A 105 -2.34 2.73 12.52
N GLY A 106 -3.33 2.75 11.62
CA GLY A 106 -3.23 3.30 10.27
C GLY A 106 -2.92 4.80 10.26
N LEU A 107 -3.51 5.57 11.17
CA LEU A 107 -3.18 6.99 11.37
C LEU A 107 -1.71 7.18 11.78
N GLY A 108 -1.21 6.36 12.72
CA GLY A 108 0.19 6.35 13.11
C GLY A 108 1.14 6.01 11.97
N ALA A 109 0.81 4.95 11.21
CA ALA A 109 1.58 4.53 10.03
C ALA A 109 1.58 5.60 8.93
N SER A 110 0.44 6.25 8.71
CA SER A 110 0.31 7.37 7.77
C SER A 110 1.23 8.52 8.15
N ALA A 111 1.28 8.90 9.42
CA ALA A 111 2.17 9.95 9.91
C ALA A 111 3.66 9.60 9.71
N ILE A 112 4.05 8.34 9.92
CA ILE A 112 5.41 7.86 9.65
C ILE A 112 5.71 7.96 8.15
N MET A 113 4.85 7.41 7.30
CA MET A 113 5.08 7.28 5.87
C MET A 113 5.03 8.61 5.13
N SER A 114 4.15 9.53 5.55
CA SER A 114 3.97 10.85 4.91
C SER A 114 5.22 11.72 4.94
N VAL A 115 6.01 11.63 6.00
CA VAL A 115 7.22 12.44 6.20
C VAL A 115 8.53 11.68 6.01
N ASN A 116 8.45 10.37 5.73
CA ASN A 116 9.61 9.48 5.63
C ASN A 116 10.64 9.96 4.60
N THR A 117 10.20 10.21 3.37
CA THR A 117 11.08 10.68 2.28
C THR A 117 11.72 12.03 2.60
N ALA A 118 10.98 12.94 3.23
CA ALA A 118 11.49 14.23 3.67
C ALA A 118 12.58 14.06 4.73
N LEU A 119 12.37 13.23 5.74
CA LEU A 119 13.39 12.93 6.76
C LEU A 119 14.65 12.32 6.16
N ILE A 120 14.53 11.42 5.19
CA ILE A 120 15.69 10.86 4.48
C ILE A 120 16.49 11.97 3.78
N ARG A 121 15.83 12.94 3.15
CA ARG A 121 16.50 14.10 2.53
C ARG A 121 17.27 14.97 3.54
N PHE A 122 16.76 15.13 4.76
CA PHE A 122 17.49 15.85 5.82
C PHE A 122 18.67 15.06 6.39
N LEU A 123 18.63 13.74 6.36
CA LEU A 123 19.67 12.88 6.92
C LEU A 123 20.81 12.59 5.96
N TYR A 124 20.56 12.65 4.64
CA TYR A 124 21.55 12.37 3.61
C TYR A 124 21.98 13.63 2.86
N PRO A 125 23.30 13.77 2.58
CA PRO A 125 23.76 14.79 1.65
C PRO A 125 23.16 14.59 0.25
N PRO A 126 22.92 15.64 -0.55
CA PRO A 126 22.31 15.54 -1.88
C PRO A 126 22.95 14.50 -2.80
N HIS A 127 24.28 14.40 -2.82
CA HIS A 127 25.04 13.45 -3.64
C HIS A 127 24.90 11.98 -3.19
N ARG A 128 24.34 11.71 -2.01
CA ARG A 128 24.09 10.35 -1.46
C ARG A 128 22.61 10.06 -1.20
N LEU A 129 21.73 10.96 -1.57
CA LEU A 129 20.29 10.81 -1.34
C LEU A 129 19.73 9.54 -2.00
N GLY A 130 20.19 9.20 -3.20
CA GLY A 130 19.83 7.96 -3.89
C GLY A 130 20.11 6.69 -3.06
N ARG A 131 21.22 6.68 -2.28
CA ARG A 131 21.53 5.56 -1.38
C ARG A 131 20.54 5.46 -0.22
N GLY A 132 20.10 6.59 0.33
CA GLY A 132 19.10 6.62 1.40
C GLY A 132 17.73 6.13 0.92
N LEU A 133 17.30 6.60 -0.25
CA LEU A 133 16.03 6.16 -0.86
C LEU A 133 16.08 4.68 -1.29
N GLY A 134 17.22 4.23 -1.83
CA GLY A 134 17.45 2.82 -2.17
C GLY A 134 17.39 1.91 -0.95
N MET A 135 17.99 2.33 0.17
CA MET A 135 17.89 1.60 1.45
C MET A 135 16.45 1.51 1.95
N ASN A 136 15.69 2.61 1.85
CA ASN A 136 14.27 2.63 2.20
C ASN A 136 13.47 1.63 1.35
N ALA A 137 13.68 1.63 0.04
CA ALA A 137 13.01 0.70 -0.87
C ALA A 137 13.37 -0.76 -0.57
N LEU A 138 14.64 -1.03 -0.25
CA LEU A 138 15.10 -2.36 0.15
C LEU A 138 14.39 -2.83 1.42
N ILE A 139 14.31 -1.97 2.45
CA ILE A 139 13.66 -2.31 3.72
C ILE A 139 12.17 -2.58 3.52
N VAL A 140 11.47 -1.75 2.74
CA VAL A 140 10.06 -2.00 2.39
C VAL A 140 9.91 -3.35 1.69
N GLY A 141 10.75 -3.64 0.70
CA GLY A 141 10.71 -4.91 -0.04
C GLY A 141 10.99 -6.12 0.84
N VAL A 142 12.04 -6.07 1.66
CA VAL A 142 12.40 -7.16 2.58
C VAL A 142 11.31 -7.37 3.65
N SER A 143 10.80 -6.29 4.26
CA SER A 143 9.74 -6.38 5.27
C SER A 143 8.48 -7.03 4.69
N PHE A 144 8.10 -6.64 3.47
CA PHE A 144 6.95 -7.25 2.80
C PHE A 144 7.18 -8.72 2.43
N ALA A 145 8.41 -9.07 2.03
CA ALA A 145 8.78 -10.45 1.68
C ALA A 145 8.81 -11.39 2.90
N VAL A 146 9.30 -10.89 4.04
CA VAL A 146 9.43 -11.68 5.28
C VAL A 146 8.08 -11.78 6.02
N GLY A 147 7.15 -10.85 5.78
CA GLY A 147 5.87 -10.76 6.48
C GLY A 147 5.09 -12.06 6.58
N PRO A 148 4.77 -12.75 5.48
CA PRO A 148 4.03 -14.00 5.51
C PRO A 148 4.71 -15.10 6.34
N THR A 149 6.02 -15.25 6.19
CA THR A 149 6.81 -16.23 6.97
C THR A 149 6.81 -15.87 8.45
N MET A 150 6.97 -14.60 8.80
CA MET A 150 6.92 -14.14 10.20
C MET A 150 5.53 -14.36 10.80
N ALA A 151 4.45 -14.09 10.06
CA ALA A 151 3.10 -14.37 10.51
C ALA A 151 2.93 -15.84 10.86
N SER A 152 3.35 -16.73 9.97
CA SER A 152 3.26 -18.17 10.17
C SER A 152 4.08 -18.67 11.35
N LEU A 153 5.30 -18.18 11.53
CA LEU A 153 6.15 -18.54 12.66
C LEU A 153 5.54 -18.09 14.00
N ILE A 154 4.99 -16.88 14.06
CA ILE A 154 4.33 -16.37 15.27
C ILE A 154 3.08 -17.19 15.57
N LEU A 155 2.25 -17.51 14.57
CA LEU A 155 1.04 -18.30 14.73
C LEU A 155 1.32 -19.77 15.08
N SER A 156 2.47 -20.32 14.70
CA SER A 156 2.88 -21.68 15.10
C SER A 156 3.31 -21.77 16.56
N ALA A 157 3.78 -20.68 17.15
CA ALA A 157 4.28 -20.61 18.52
C ALA A 157 3.28 -19.97 19.51
N GLY A 158 2.24 -19.28 19.00
CA GLY A 158 1.30 -18.54 19.83
C GLY A 158 0.00 -18.20 19.11
N THR A 159 -0.69 -17.19 19.63
CA THR A 159 -1.97 -16.71 19.13
C THR A 159 -1.82 -15.42 18.33
N TRP A 160 -2.81 -15.05 17.52
CA TRP A 160 -2.77 -13.89 16.64
C TRP A 160 -2.49 -12.53 17.35
N PRO A 161 -2.86 -12.26 18.62
CA PRO A 161 -2.48 -11.04 19.30
C PRO A 161 -0.98 -10.74 19.29
N TRP A 162 -0.13 -11.77 19.30
CA TRP A 162 1.32 -11.61 19.24
C TRP A 162 1.81 -10.97 17.94
N LEU A 163 1.04 -11.06 16.83
CA LEU A 163 1.35 -10.42 15.57
C LEU A 163 1.38 -8.89 15.70
N PHE A 164 0.54 -8.36 16.57
CA PHE A 164 0.48 -6.93 16.89
C PHE A 164 1.37 -6.57 18.09
N ALA A 165 1.42 -7.43 19.09
CA ALA A 165 2.21 -7.19 20.29
C ALA A 165 3.71 -7.03 20.01
N ILE A 166 4.27 -7.73 19.01
CA ILE A 166 5.68 -7.61 18.61
C ILE A 166 6.05 -6.18 18.14
N ASN A 167 5.08 -5.43 17.63
CA ASN A 167 5.29 -4.05 17.22
C ASN A 167 5.56 -3.12 18.43
N VAL A 168 5.11 -3.49 19.63
CA VAL A 168 5.22 -2.64 20.83
C VAL A 168 6.67 -2.48 21.26
N PRO A 169 7.45 -3.54 21.59
CA PRO A 169 8.84 -3.38 21.98
C PRO A 169 9.69 -2.75 20.85
N LEU A 170 9.45 -3.13 19.59
CA LEU A 170 10.17 -2.57 18.45
C LEU A 170 9.84 -1.10 18.22
N GLY A 171 8.59 -0.70 18.40
CA GLY A 171 8.14 0.70 18.33
C GLY A 171 8.74 1.55 19.45
N VAL A 172 8.80 1.02 20.67
CA VAL A 172 9.48 1.68 21.82
C VAL A 172 10.97 1.86 21.51
N VAL A 173 11.65 0.85 21.00
CA VAL A 173 13.07 0.95 20.58
C VAL A 173 13.23 2.02 19.50
N ALA A 174 12.36 2.02 18.49
CA ALA A 174 12.39 3.05 17.44
C ALA A 174 12.18 4.46 18.02
N LEU A 175 11.26 4.66 18.99
CA LEU A 175 11.03 5.93 19.67
C LEU A 175 12.25 6.38 20.47
N VAL A 176 12.84 5.48 21.26
CA VAL A 176 14.04 5.77 22.06
C VAL A 176 15.21 6.25 21.19
N PHE A 177 15.38 5.65 20.00
CA PHE A 177 16.39 6.10 19.05
C PHE A 177 15.99 7.36 18.28
N ALA A 178 14.72 7.52 17.92
CA ALA A 178 14.23 8.65 17.14
C ALA A 178 14.27 9.97 17.95
N LEU A 179 13.85 9.94 19.20
CA LEU A 179 13.72 11.13 20.07
C LEU A 179 15.01 11.97 20.14
N PRO A 180 16.20 11.42 20.46
CA PRO A 180 17.42 12.20 20.52
C PRO A 180 18.11 12.41 19.16
N ALA A 181 17.84 11.54 18.17
CA ALA A 181 18.63 11.48 16.94
C ALA A 181 18.03 12.28 15.78
N LEU A 182 16.70 12.37 15.68
CA LEU A 182 16.05 13.07 14.57
C LEU A 182 16.31 14.59 14.65
N PRO A 183 16.74 15.20 13.52
CA PRO A 183 16.97 16.65 13.48
C PRO A 183 15.63 17.40 13.56
N GLN A 184 15.68 18.60 14.13
CA GLN A 184 14.59 19.56 13.97
C GLN A 184 14.56 20.01 12.52
N THR A 185 13.40 19.89 11.87
CA THR A 185 13.19 20.33 10.50
C THR A 185 12.63 21.74 10.47
N ALA A 186 13.01 22.51 9.44
CA ALA A 186 12.46 23.85 9.23
C ALA A 186 10.94 23.76 9.05
N ARG A 187 10.25 24.79 9.51
CA ARG A 187 8.80 24.94 9.40
C ARG A 187 8.47 25.76 8.17
N GLY A 188 7.53 25.30 7.35
CA GLY A 188 7.01 26.05 6.22
C GLY A 188 6.21 27.27 6.67
N LYS A 189 6.17 28.29 5.81
CA LYS A 189 5.39 29.51 6.05
C LYS A 189 3.98 29.45 5.46
N HIS A 190 3.64 28.35 4.78
CA HIS A 190 2.31 28.19 4.17
C HIS A 190 1.27 27.84 5.24
N ALA A 191 0.07 28.41 5.09
CA ALA A 191 -1.06 28.06 5.95
C ALA A 191 -1.55 26.64 5.62
N PHE A 192 -1.89 25.87 6.67
CA PHE A 192 -2.59 24.59 6.50
C PHE A 192 -4.00 24.84 6.00
N ASP A 193 -4.42 24.07 5.00
CA ASP A 193 -5.81 24.08 4.54
C ASP A 193 -6.63 22.96 5.20
N PRO A 194 -7.31 23.24 6.34
CA PRO A 194 -8.07 22.22 7.05
C PRO A 194 -9.30 21.76 6.27
N VAL A 195 -9.82 22.62 5.36
CA VAL A 195 -10.98 22.26 4.53
C VAL A 195 -10.58 21.25 3.48
N ALA A 196 -9.47 21.48 2.75
CA ALA A 196 -8.96 20.51 1.79
C ALA A 196 -8.60 19.17 2.48
N ALA A 197 -7.98 19.24 3.67
CA ALA A 197 -7.70 18.05 4.48
C ALA A 197 -8.98 17.28 4.87
N GLY A 198 -10.01 17.98 5.33
CA GLY A 198 -11.32 17.40 5.66
C GLY A 198 -12.00 16.78 4.44
N LEU A 199 -12.02 17.49 3.30
CA LEU A 199 -12.56 16.97 2.04
C LEU A 199 -11.83 15.69 1.60
N ASN A 200 -10.50 15.66 1.74
CA ASN A 200 -9.70 14.47 1.42
C ASN A 200 -10.07 13.28 2.31
N VAL A 201 -10.14 13.48 3.62
CA VAL A 201 -10.52 12.43 4.58
C VAL A 201 -11.92 11.90 4.27
N ILE A 202 -12.91 12.78 4.10
CA ILE A 202 -14.30 12.38 3.82
C ILE A 202 -14.41 11.63 2.49
N THR A 203 -13.73 12.12 1.43
CA THR A 203 -13.75 11.48 0.11
C THR A 203 -13.27 10.03 0.18
N PHE A 204 -12.09 9.80 0.75
CA PHE A 204 -11.53 8.46 0.81
C PHE A 204 -12.26 7.57 1.82
N ALA A 205 -12.70 8.14 2.97
CA ALA A 205 -13.50 7.40 3.95
C ALA A 205 -14.81 6.91 3.34
N ALA A 206 -15.57 7.79 2.69
CA ALA A 206 -16.82 7.44 2.06
C ALA A 206 -16.65 6.45 0.90
N LEU A 207 -15.59 6.60 0.09
CA LEU A 207 -15.30 5.69 -1.02
C LEU A 207 -15.07 4.25 -0.51
N ILE A 208 -14.22 4.10 0.49
CA ILE A 208 -13.86 2.77 1.01
C ILE A 208 -14.98 2.18 1.83
N PHE A 209 -15.73 3.02 2.57
CA PHE A 209 -16.93 2.58 3.27
C PHE A 209 -17.98 2.06 2.28
N ALA A 210 -18.23 2.78 1.18
CA ALA A 210 -19.14 2.32 0.14
C ALA A 210 -18.73 0.96 -0.45
N LEU A 211 -17.45 0.77 -0.72
CA LEU A 211 -16.92 -0.51 -1.21
C LEU A 211 -17.05 -1.64 -0.17
N GLY A 212 -16.80 -1.33 1.11
CA GLY A 212 -16.90 -2.29 2.21
C GLY A 212 -18.34 -2.74 2.48
N GLU A 213 -19.29 -1.80 2.53
CA GLU A 213 -20.70 -2.09 2.77
C GLU A 213 -21.36 -2.79 1.57
N ALA A 214 -20.98 -2.43 0.34
CA ALA A 214 -21.39 -3.17 -0.86
C ALA A 214 -20.99 -4.65 -0.77
N ALA A 215 -19.83 -4.93 -0.16
CA ALA A 215 -19.33 -6.29 0.05
C ALA A 215 -20.17 -7.09 1.08
N GLN A 216 -20.75 -6.42 2.07
CA GLN A 216 -21.59 -7.06 3.11
C GLN A 216 -23.05 -7.18 2.75
N ARG A 217 -23.42 -6.84 1.50
CA ARG A 217 -24.83 -6.78 1.04
C ARG A 217 -25.70 -5.83 1.87
N ALA A 218 -25.08 -4.75 2.36
CA ALA A 218 -25.81 -3.68 3.02
C ALA A 218 -26.92 -3.12 2.10
N PRO A 219 -27.96 -2.49 2.67
CA PRO A 219 -29.02 -1.87 1.87
C PRO A 219 -28.42 -0.96 0.80
N GLY A 220 -28.86 -1.10 -0.45
CA GLY A 220 -28.30 -0.35 -1.58
C GLY A 220 -28.36 1.17 -1.39
N MET A 221 -29.23 1.66 -0.51
CA MET A 221 -29.33 3.06 -0.14
C MET A 221 -28.09 3.54 0.63
N GLU A 222 -27.57 2.77 1.58
CA GLU A 222 -26.38 3.14 2.36
C GLU A 222 -25.13 3.20 1.48
N VAL A 223 -24.98 2.19 0.63
CA VAL A 223 -23.90 2.14 -0.38
C VAL A 223 -24.01 3.32 -1.35
N GLY A 224 -25.23 3.61 -1.82
CA GLY A 224 -25.51 4.73 -2.72
C GLY A 224 -25.21 6.08 -2.08
N ILE A 225 -25.62 6.31 -0.84
CA ILE A 225 -25.32 7.54 -0.10
C ILE A 225 -23.80 7.72 0.05
N ALA A 226 -23.10 6.68 0.49
CA ALA A 226 -21.65 6.74 0.66
C ALA A 226 -20.92 7.01 -0.67
N ALA A 227 -21.36 6.39 -1.77
CA ALA A 227 -20.82 6.66 -3.10
C ALA A 227 -21.07 8.11 -3.55
N VAL A 228 -22.28 8.63 -3.35
CA VAL A 228 -22.60 10.04 -3.66
C VAL A 228 -21.76 10.99 -2.81
N VAL A 229 -21.62 10.72 -1.51
CA VAL A 229 -20.75 11.51 -0.63
C VAL A 229 -19.31 11.51 -1.15
N ALA A 230 -18.75 10.34 -1.51
CA ALA A 230 -17.41 10.25 -2.06
C ALA A 230 -17.25 11.07 -3.35
N LEU A 231 -18.21 11.01 -4.26
CA LEU A 231 -18.20 11.76 -5.53
C LEU A 231 -18.31 13.27 -5.30
N VAL A 232 -19.26 13.71 -4.45
CA VAL A 232 -19.49 15.13 -4.18
C VAL A 232 -18.27 15.74 -3.47
N PHE A 233 -17.79 15.12 -2.41
CA PHE A 233 -16.64 15.63 -1.65
C PHE A 233 -15.35 15.53 -2.47
N GLY A 234 -15.20 14.49 -3.29
CA GLY A 234 -14.09 14.37 -4.24
C GLY A 234 -14.11 15.48 -5.30
N ALA A 235 -15.27 15.81 -5.86
CA ALA A 235 -15.40 16.91 -6.80
C ALA A 235 -15.10 18.27 -6.15
N LEU A 236 -15.55 18.49 -4.91
CA LEU A 236 -15.25 19.69 -4.11
C LEU A 236 -13.74 19.78 -3.82
N LEU A 237 -13.10 18.67 -3.45
CA LEU A 237 -11.65 18.59 -3.25
C LEU A 237 -10.90 18.99 -4.52
N ILE A 238 -11.24 18.38 -5.65
CA ILE A 238 -10.60 18.67 -6.95
C ILE A 238 -10.77 20.15 -7.32
N ARG A 239 -11.98 20.71 -7.15
CA ARG A 239 -12.24 22.13 -7.43
C ARG A 239 -11.41 23.06 -6.55
N ARG A 240 -11.28 22.72 -5.24
CA ARG A 240 -10.50 23.52 -4.30
C ARG A 240 -9.01 23.48 -4.59
N GLU A 241 -8.48 22.30 -4.91
CA GLU A 241 -7.07 22.08 -5.20
C GLU A 241 -6.63 22.57 -6.58
N ALA A 242 -7.55 22.66 -7.55
CA ALA A 242 -7.23 23.02 -8.94
C ALA A 242 -6.65 24.43 -9.13
N GLY A 243 -6.85 25.34 -8.17
CA GLY A 243 -6.32 26.70 -8.21
C GLY A 243 -5.29 26.99 -7.11
N HIS A 244 -4.96 26.02 -6.26
CA HIS A 244 -4.08 26.26 -5.13
C HIS A 244 -2.60 26.26 -5.55
N PRO A 245 -1.76 27.22 -5.10
CA PRO A 245 -0.35 27.33 -5.51
C PRO A 245 0.51 26.16 -5.01
N ALA A 246 0.10 25.51 -3.91
CA ALA A 246 0.75 24.31 -3.36
C ALA A 246 -0.32 23.25 -3.02
N PRO A 247 -0.96 22.62 -4.02
CA PRO A 247 -2.04 21.68 -3.77
C PRO A 247 -1.51 20.40 -3.09
N MET A 248 -2.27 19.88 -2.12
CA MET A 248 -1.99 18.58 -1.48
C MET A 248 -2.14 17.43 -2.50
N LEU A 249 -3.21 17.49 -3.31
CA LEU A 249 -3.42 16.56 -4.42
C LEU A 249 -2.95 17.25 -5.72
N PRO A 250 -1.95 16.72 -6.43
CA PRO A 250 -1.39 17.38 -7.63
C PRO A 250 -2.27 17.15 -8.85
N VAL A 251 -3.49 17.72 -8.83
CA VAL A 251 -4.51 17.58 -9.90
C VAL A 251 -3.98 18.07 -11.24
N ASP A 252 -3.11 19.08 -11.24
CA ASP A 252 -2.44 19.61 -12.42
C ASP A 252 -1.59 18.57 -13.16
N LEU A 253 -0.96 17.64 -12.44
CA LEU A 253 -0.14 16.60 -13.05
C LEU A 253 -0.98 15.56 -13.80
N PHE A 254 -2.24 15.35 -13.42
CA PHE A 254 -3.14 14.42 -14.12
C PHE A 254 -3.55 14.91 -15.52
N ARG A 255 -3.35 16.18 -15.84
CA ARG A 255 -3.49 16.69 -17.21
C ARG A 255 -2.41 16.16 -18.15
N ARG A 256 -1.34 15.57 -17.62
CA ARG A 256 -0.27 14.94 -18.41
C ARG A 256 -0.63 13.47 -18.64
N PRO A 257 -0.84 13.03 -19.91
CA PRO A 257 -1.33 11.67 -20.20
C PRO A 257 -0.45 10.57 -19.60
N VAL A 258 0.88 10.72 -19.68
CA VAL A 258 1.83 9.75 -19.12
C VAL A 258 1.68 9.64 -17.60
N PHE A 259 1.48 10.76 -16.87
CA PHE A 259 1.27 10.77 -15.44
C PHE A 259 -0.05 10.08 -15.07
N ALA A 260 -1.15 10.46 -15.73
CA ALA A 260 -2.48 9.90 -15.49
C ALA A 260 -2.52 8.39 -15.75
N LEU A 261 -2.03 7.95 -16.92
CA LEU A 261 -1.97 6.53 -17.28
C LEU A 261 -1.08 5.73 -16.33
N SER A 262 0.05 6.30 -15.87
CA SER A 262 0.93 5.64 -14.91
C SER A 262 0.28 5.51 -13.53
N SER A 263 -0.52 6.49 -13.11
CA SER A 263 -1.28 6.45 -11.86
C SER A 263 -2.40 5.40 -11.93
N VAL A 264 -3.15 5.34 -13.04
CA VAL A 264 -4.16 4.30 -13.29
C VAL A 264 -3.51 2.91 -13.31
N THR A 265 -2.38 2.76 -14.01
CA THR A 265 -1.61 1.51 -14.04
C THR A 265 -1.21 1.10 -12.61
N ALA A 266 -0.76 2.04 -11.77
CA ALA A 266 -0.41 1.76 -10.37
C ALA A 266 -1.65 1.31 -9.57
N ILE A 267 -2.76 2.04 -9.64
CA ILE A 267 -3.99 1.69 -8.91
C ILE A 267 -4.46 0.29 -9.28
N CYS A 268 -4.56 -0.03 -10.57
CA CYS A 268 -5.03 -1.34 -11.04
C CYS A 268 -4.06 -2.48 -10.65
N SER A 269 -2.75 -2.28 -10.76
CA SER A 269 -1.77 -3.32 -10.39
C SER A 269 -1.71 -3.57 -8.89
N PHE A 270 -1.82 -2.52 -8.05
CA PHE A 270 -1.92 -2.67 -6.61
C PHE A 270 -3.29 -3.21 -6.17
N ALA A 271 -4.37 -2.99 -6.94
CA ALA A 271 -5.65 -3.65 -6.72
C ALA A 271 -5.55 -5.16 -6.98
N ALA A 272 -4.89 -5.58 -8.07
CA ALA A 272 -4.61 -6.98 -8.33
C ALA A 272 -3.77 -7.62 -7.21
N GLN A 273 -2.75 -6.90 -6.71
CA GLN A 273 -1.97 -7.35 -5.55
C GLN A 273 -2.83 -7.48 -4.29
N GLY A 274 -3.68 -6.48 -3.98
CA GLY A 274 -4.59 -6.50 -2.83
C GLY A 274 -5.56 -7.67 -2.91
N LEU A 275 -6.17 -7.91 -4.09
CA LEU A 275 -7.03 -9.07 -4.36
C LEU A 275 -6.31 -10.39 -4.04
N ALA A 276 -5.06 -10.54 -4.49
CA ALA A 276 -4.27 -11.75 -4.24
C ALA A 276 -3.90 -11.92 -2.75
N PHE A 277 -3.28 -10.91 -2.15
CA PHE A 277 -2.71 -11.02 -0.80
C PHE A 277 -3.76 -11.14 0.30
N VAL A 278 -5.00 -10.69 0.05
CA VAL A 278 -6.11 -10.88 0.98
C VAL A 278 -6.84 -12.20 0.74
N SER A 279 -7.00 -12.63 -0.52
CA SER A 279 -7.76 -13.85 -0.83
C SER A 279 -6.96 -15.16 -0.73
N LEU A 280 -5.65 -15.13 -1.08
CA LEU A 280 -4.82 -16.35 -1.11
C LEU A 280 -4.68 -17.04 0.25
N PRO A 281 -4.49 -16.35 1.40
CA PRO A 281 -4.49 -17.00 2.70
C PRO A 281 -5.77 -17.80 2.95
N PHE A 282 -6.94 -17.20 2.69
CA PHE A 282 -8.21 -17.95 2.78
C PHE A 282 -8.26 -19.12 1.81
N TYR A 283 -7.81 -18.93 0.56
CA TYR A 283 -7.80 -20.01 -0.42
C TYR A 283 -6.95 -21.19 0.05
N PHE A 284 -5.75 -20.95 0.54
CA PHE A 284 -4.86 -21.99 1.01
C PHE A 284 -5.37 -22.68 2.26
N GLU A 285 -5.91 -21.95 3.24
CA GLU A 285 -6.34 -22.52 4.52
C GLU A 285 -7.74 -23.16 4.43
N THR A 286 -8.71 -22.51 3.74
CA THR A 286 -10.11 -22.97 3.77
C THR A 286 -10.52 -23.82 2.56
N VAL A 287 -9.85 -23.66 1.42
CA VAL A 287 -10.14 -24.44 0.20
C VAL A 287 -9.16 -25.59 0.03
N LEU A 288 -7.85 -25.29 0.12
CA LEU A 288 -6.80 -26.30 -0.03
C LEU A 288 -6.43 -26.99 1.29
N MET A 289 -7.06 -26.60 2.41
CA MET A 289 -6.87 -27.16 3.76
C MET A 289 -5.39 -27.19 4.19
N ARG A 290 -4.61 -26.20 3.79
CA ARG A 290 -3.22 -26.06 4.20
C ARG A 290 -3.13 -25.46 5.60
N SER A 291 -2.07 -25.83 6.32
CA SER A 291 -1.80 -25.22 7.62
C SER A 291 -1.41 -23.74 7.48
N GLN A 292 -1.55 -22.97 8.58
CA GLN A 292 -1.13 -21.57 8.63
C GLN A 292 0.36 -21.40 8.31
N VAL A 293 1.20 -22.35 8.76
CA VAL A 293 2.64 -22.35 8.49
C VAL A 293 2.92 -22.54 7.00
N GLU A 294 2.27 -23.54 6.38
CA GLU A 294 2.38 -23.77 4.93
C GLU A 294 1.89 -22.56 4.14
N THR A 295 0.77 -21.94 4.54
CA THR A 295 0.22 -20.75 3.90
C THR A 295 1.25 -19.62 3.86
N GLY A 296 1.94 -19.32 4.95
CA GLY A 296 2.96 -18.28 4.96
C GLY A 296 4.15 -18.58 4.05
N PHE A 297 4.61 -19.84 4.03
CA PHE A 297 5.67 -20.24 3.11
C PHE A 297 5.21 -20.17 1.63
N LEU A 298 3.97 -20.54 1.33
CA LEU A 298 3.40 -20.47 0.00
C LEU A 298 3.21 -19.01 -0.50
N MET A 299 3.00 -18.06 0.43
CA MET A 299 2.91 -16.63 0.10
C MET A 299 4.26 -15.97 -0.17
N THR A 300 5.36 -16.51 0.34
CA THR A 300 6.71 -15.92 0.30
C THR A 300 7.33 -15.82 -1.11
N PRO A 301 7.12 -16.76 -2.07
CA PRO A 301 7.75 -16.70 -3.40
C PRO A 301 7.45 -15.42 -4.17
N TRP A 302 6.22 -14.89 -4.08
CA TRP A 302 5.84 -13.66 -4.77
C TRP A 302 6.73 -12.47 -4.39
N PRO A 303 6.78 -12.00 -3.14
CA PRO A 303 7.60 -10.84 -2.77
C PRO A 303 9.11 -11.09 -2.95
N VAL A 304 9.59 -12.33 -2.78
CA VAL A 304 11.00 -12.68 -3.04
C VAL A 304 11.36 -12.46 -4.51
N VAL A 305 10.52 -12.94 -5.42
CA VAL A 305 10.74 -12.75 -6.86
C VAL A 305 10.57 -11.29 -7.27
N VAL A 306 9.64 -10.53 -6.64
CA VAL A 306 9.55 -9.07 -6.84
C VAL A 306 10.87 -8.40 -6.48
N ALA A 307 11.48 -8.75 -5.35
CA ALA A 307 12.75 -8.17 -4.90
C ALA A 307 13.91 -8.44 -5.88
N ALA A 308 13.88 -9.58 -6.57
CA ALA A 308 14.86 -9.93 -7.59
C ALA A 308 14.56 -9.27 -8.96
N ALA A 309 13.30 -9.25 -9.37
CA ALA A 309 12.88 -8.77 -10.69
C ALA A 309 12.88 -7.24 -10.80
N ALA A 310 12.53 -6.50 -9.72
CA ALA A 310 12.42 -5.05 -9.75
C ALA A 310 13.75 -4.32 -10.07
N PRO A 311 14.93 -4.71 -9.54
CA PRO A 311 16.21 -4.13 -9.94
C PRO A 311 16.58 -4.41 -11.41
N ILE A 312 16.20 -5.58 -11.93
CA ILE A 312 16.45 -5.96 -13.33
C ILE A 312 15.60 -5.05 -14.24
N ALA A 313 14.31 -4.94 -13.96
CA ALA A 313 13.40 -4.07 -14.69
C ALA A 313 13.81 -2.59 -14.59
N GLY A 314 14.32 -2.16 -13.44
CA GLY A 314 14.87 -0.82 -13.23
C GLY A 314 16.02 -0.52 -14.19
N ARG A 315 16.99 -1.44 -14.32
CA ARG A 315 18.12 -1.31 -15.28
C ARG A 315 17.65 -1.36 -16.74
N LEU A 316 16.70 -2.24 -17.05
CA LEU A 316 16.13 -2.33 -18.39
C LEU A 316 15.38 -1.05 -18.79
N SER A 317 14.78 -0.35 -17.84
CA SER A 317 14.08 0.91 -18.08
C SER A 317 15.00 2.07 -18.50
N ASP A 318 16.33 1.90 -18.42
CA ASP A 318 17.30 2.83 -18.99
C ASP A 318 17.44 2.67 -20.51
N ARG A 319 17.11 1.49 -21.04
CA ARG A 319 17.27 1.14 -22.48
C ARG A 319 15.92 1.01 -23.19
N TYR A 320 14.88 0.60 -22.52
CA TYR A 320 13.56 0.34 -23.08
C TYR A 320 12.50 1.28 -22.51
N PRO A 321 11.46 1.62 -23.28
CA PRO A 321 10.37 2.47 -22.80
C PRO A 321 9.68 1.87 -21.56
N PRO A 322 9.50 2.66 -20.48
CA PRO A 322 8.83 2.19 -19.27
C PRO A 322 7.43 1.62 -19.52
N GLY A 323 6.72 2.17 -20.53
CA GLY A 323 5.39 1.68 -20.94
C GLY A 323 5.41 0.25 -21.44
N LEU A 324 6.42 -0.14 -22.21
CA LEU A 324 6.59 -1.50 -22.74
C LEU A 324 6.91 -2.49 -21.62
N LEU A 325 7.91 -2.16 -20.79
CA LEU A 325 8.31 -3.04 -19.68
C LEU A 325 7.16 -3.25 -18.69
N GLY A 326 6.43 -2.17 -18.38
CA GLY A 326 5.25 -2.26 -17.52
C GLY A 326 4.13 -3.10 -18.14
N ALA A 327 3.87 -2.97 -19.45
CA ALA A 327 2.86 -3.76 -20.14
C ALA A 327 3.21 -5.27 -20.13
N ILE A 328 4.46 -5.62 -20.43
CA ILE A 328 4.94 -7.00 -20.39
C ILE A 328 4.83 -7.57 -18.97
N GLY A 329 5.33 -6.84 -17.97
CA GLY A 329 5.27 -7.27 -16.57
C GLY A 329 3.83 -7.51 -16.11
N LEU A 330 2.91 -6.61 -16.43
CA LEU A 330 1.52 -6.73 -16.04
C LEU A 330 0.75 -7.80 -16.83
N ALA A 331 1.12 -8.08 -18.06
CA ALA A 331 0.59 -9.22 -18.80
C ALA A 331 1.03 -10.55 -18.15
N ILE A 332 2.30 -10.65 -17.71
CA ILE A 332 2.81 -11.80 -16.94
C ILE A 332 2.05 -11.92 -15.60
N LEU A 333 1.82 -10.81 -14.90
CA LEU A 333 1.02 -10.80 -13.66
C LEU A 333 -0.41 -11.29 -13.92
N SER A 334 -1.06 -10.80 -14.98
CA SER A 334 -2.42 -11.21 -15.37
C SER A 334 -2.48 -12.71 -15.64
N ALA A 335 -1.54 -13.25 -16.42
CA ALA A 335 -1.43 -14.69 -16.68
C ALA A 335 -1.16 -15.49 -15.39
N GLY A 336 -0.30 -14.98 -14.50
CA GLY A 336 -0.04 -15.57 -13.19
C GLY A 336 -1.29 -15.63 -12.32
N MET A 337 -2.06 -14.54 -12.24
CA MET A 337 -3.33 -14.47 -11.50
C MET A 337 -4.37 -15.43 -12.07
N ALA A 338 -4.49 -15.51 -13.42
CA ALA A 338 -5.36 -16.47 -14.07
C ALA A 338 -4.95 -17.91 -13.74
N SER A 339 -3.65 -18.21 -13.76
CA SER A 339 -3.14 -19.52 -13.41
C SER A 339 -3.46 -19.91 -11.96
N LEU A 340 -3.37 -18.97 -11.01
CA LEU A 340 -3.75 -19.19 -9.61
C LEU A 340 -5.26 -19.40 -9.46
N ALA A 341 -6.10 -18.68 -10.21
CA ALA A 341 -7.55 -18.88 -10.21
C ALA A 341 -7.95 -20.27 -10.78
N LEU A 342 -7.11 -20.85 -11.65
CA LEU A 342 -7.29 -22.14 -12.29
C LEU A 342 -6.44 -23.25 -11.64
N LEU A 343 -6.13 -23.14 -10.35
CA LEU A 343 -5.45 -24.22 -9.63
C LEU A 343 -6.30 -25.49 -9.60
N PRO A 344 -5.69 -26.69 -9.81
CA PRO A 344 -6.40 -27.94 -9.66
C PRO A 344 -6.85 -28.16 -8.22
N ALA A 345 -7.77 -29.11 -7.99
CA ALA A 345 -8.29 -29.41 -6.65
C ALA A 345 -7.19 -29.86 -5.66
N HIS A 346 -6.15 -30.49 -6.14
CA HIS A 346 -5.02 -30.98 -5.32
C HIS A 346 -3.68 -30.52 -5.93
N PRO A 347 -3.34 -29.22 -5.81
CA PRO A 347 -2.09 -28.70 -6.38
C PRO A 347 -0.90 -29.15 -5.53
N THR A 348 0.23 -29.41 -6.19
CA THR A 348 1.50 -29.62 -5.49
C THR A 348 2.03 -28.31 -4.96
N VAL A 349 2.88 -28.34 -3.93
CA VAL A 349 3.58 -27.17 -3.41
C VAL A 349 4.37 -26.47 -4.51
N THR A 350 5.05 -27.24 -5.36
CA THR A 350 5.83 -26.72 -6.49
C THR A 350 4.95 -25.95 -7.49
N ASP A 351 3.75 -26.46 -7.81
CA ASP A 351 2.83 -25.80 -8.73
C ASP A 351 2.41 -24.42 -8.18
N ILE A 352 2.07 -24.35 -6.89
CA ILE A 352 1.71 -23.08 -6.24
C ILE A 352 2.91 -22.11 -6.25
N VAL A 353 4.09 -22.58 -5.83
CA VAL A 353 5.33 -21.77 -5.78
C VAL A 353 5.67 -21.18 -7.15
N VAL A 354 5.58 -21.97 -8.23
CA VAL A 354 5.86 -21.49 -9.59
C VAL A 354 4.86 -20.40 -10.01
N ARG A 355 3.55 -20.60 -9.76
CA ARG A 355 2.53 -19.59 -10.10
C ARG A 355 2.69 -18.31 -9.29
N MET A 356 3.01 -18.41 -8.01
CA MET A 356 3.32 -17.28 -7.16
C MET A 356 4.58 -16.54 -7.64
N ALA A 357 5.61 -17.26 -8.09
CA ALA A 357 6.82 -16.69 -8.64
C ALA A 357 6.55 -15.95 -9.97
N ILE A 358 5.68 -16.49 -10.83
CA ILE A 358 5.24 -15.82 -12.07
C ILE A 358 4.56 -14.49 -11.74
N CYS A 359 3.65 -14.48 -10.77
CA CYS A 359 3.00 -13.25 -10.30
C CYS A 359 4.04 -12.23 -9.76
N GLY A 360 5.01 -12.72 -8.98
CA GLY A 360 6.09 -11.90 -8.44
C GLY A 360 6.98 -11.29 -9.53
N ALA A 361 7.36 -12.08 -10.55
CA ALA A 361 8.13 -11.60 -11.68
C ALA A 361 7.36 -10.50 -12.44
N GLY A 362 6.10 -10.75 -12.76
CA GLY A 362 5.25 -9.77 -13.45
C GLY A 362 5.12 -8.46 -12.69
N PHE A 363 4.84 -8.51 -11.39
CA PHE A 363 4.71 -7.32 -10.55
C PHE A 363 6.04 -6.56 -10.41
N GLY A 364 7.16 -7.27 -10.22
CA GLY A 364 8.49 -6.67 -10.12
C GLY A 364 8.92 -5.95 -11.40
N PHE A 365 8.60 -6.54 -12.57
CA PHE A 365 8.88 -5.93 -13.87
C PHE A 365 8.07 -4.65 -14.15
N PHE A 366 6.89 -4.52 -13.56
CA PHE A 366 6.08 -3.29 -13.66
C PHE A 366 6.55 -2.19 -12.72
N GLN A 367 6.87 -2.52 -11.46
CA GLN A 367 6.95 -1.56 -10.36
C GLN A 367 8.00 -0.47 -10.59
N SER A 368 9.24 -0.83 -10.90
CA SER A 368 10.35 0.12 -11.08
C SER A 368 10.18 1.02 -12.31
N PRO A 369 9.84 0.49 -13.52
CA PRO A 369 9.57 1.33 -14.68
C PRO A 369 8.39 2.29 -14.48
N ASN A 370 7.33 1.86 -13.78
CA ASN A 370 6.17 2.73 -13.52
C ASN A 370 6.50 3.88 -12.57
N LEU A 371 7.25 3.59 -11.50
CA LEU A 371 7.76 4.61 -10.58
C LEU A 371 8.57 5.66 -11.32
N ARG A 372 9.48 5.21 -12.21
CA ARG A 372 10.28 6.10 -13.05
C ARG A 372 9.40 6.96 -13.98
N ALA A 373 8.37 6.36 -14.61
CA ALA A 373 7.47 7.09 -15.51
C ALA A 373 6.71 8.20 -14.79
N ILE A 374 6.17 7.95 -13.59
CA ILE A 374 5.50 8.96 -12.77
C ILE A 374 6.46 10.09 -12.40
N MET A 375 7.64 9.76 -11.87
CA MET A 375 8.61 10.76 -11.42
C MET A 375 9.18 11.59 -12.59
N ALA A 376 9.44 10.97 -13.74
CA ALA A 376 9.96 11.64 -14.92
C ALA A 376 8.92 12.53 -15.63
N SER A 377 7.63 12.27 -15.45
CA SER A 377 6.55 13.08 -16.03
C SER A 377 6.19 14.30 -15.20
N ALA A 378 6.70 14.43 -13.98
CA ALA A 378 6.51 15.59 -13.12
C ALA A 378 7.70 16.55 -13.19
N PRO A 379 7.48 17.89 -13.14
CA PRO A 379 8.56 18.85 -13.00
C PRO A 379 9.33 18.63 -11.68
N PRO A 380 10.63 18.98 -11.62
CA PRO A 380 11.43 18.82 -10.40
C PRO A 380 10.82 19.48 -9.16
N GLU A 381 10.19 20.64 -9.32
CA GLU A 381 9.52 21.42 -8.28
C GLU A 381 8.28 20.69 -7.73
N ARG A 382 7.67 19.78 -8.53
CA ARG A 382 6.48 18.99 -8.20
C ARG A 382 6.78 17.54 -7.82
N SER A 383 8.05 17.21 -7.60
CA SER A 383 8.48 15.84 -7.25
C SER A 383 7.85 15.32 -5.95
N GLY A 384 7.54 16.21 -5.00
CA GLY A 384 6.79 15.87 -3.78
C GLY A 384 5.38 15.38 -4.08
N GLY A 385 4.63 16.12 -4.94
CA GLY A 385 3.30 15.72 -5.38
C GLY A 385 3.30 14.39 -6.16
N ALA A 386 4.30 14.18 -7.01
CA ALA A 386 4.47 12.91 -7.73
C ALA A 386 4.71 11.73 -6.76
N SER A 387 5.58 11.90 -5.77
CA SER A 387 5.82 10.89 -4.72
C SER A 387 4.56 10.60 -3.90
N GLY A 388 3.80 11.65 -3.53
CA GLY A 388 2.51 11.52 -2.84
C GLY A 388 1.51 10.72 -3.67
N THR A 389 1.40 11.01 -4.98
CA THR A 389 0.53 10.27 -5.90
C THR A 389 0.90 8.80 -5.98
N ILE A 390 2.18 8.45 -6.01
CA ILE A 390 2.63 7.05 -6.00
C ILE A 390 2.13 6.33 -4.74
N ALA A 391 2.30 6.95 -3.57
CA ALA A 391 1.88 6.38 -2.30
C ALA A 391 0.35 6.23 -2.22
N VAL A 392 -0.40 7.25 -2.62
CA VAL A 392 -1.88 7.23 -2.66
C VAL A 392 -2.38 6.19 -3.66
N SER A 393 -1.82 6.12 -4.88
CA SER A 393 -2.20 5.13 -5.88
C SER A 393 -1.99 3.70 -5.39
N ARG A 394 -0.88 3.44 -4.69
CA ARG A 394 -0.61 2.14 -4.07
C ARG A 394 -1.66 1.79 -3.02
N LEU A 395 -1.89 2.68 -2.07
CA LEU A 395 -2.81 2.44 -0.96
C LEU A 395 -4.25 2.31 -1.47
N LEU A 396 -4.67 3.21 -2.37
CA LEU A 396 -6.00 3.17 -2.98
C LEU A 396 -6.22 1.85 -3.74
N GLY A 397 -5.23 1.41 -4.52
CA GLY A 397 -5.29 0.12 -5.21
C GLY A 397 -5.43 -1.04 -4.21
N GLN A 398 -4.55 -1.14 -3.23
CA GLN A 398 -4.57 -2.21 -2.23
C GLN A 398 -5.90 -2.25 -1.46
N THR A 399 -6.41 -1.10 -1.04
CA THR A 399 -7.69 -1.00 -0.32
C THR A 399 -8.87 -1.40 -1.21
N THR A 400 -8.88 -0.95 -2.47
CA THR A 400 -9.89 -1.36 -3.45
C THR A 400 -9.85 -2.89 -3.66
N GLY A 401 -8.65 -3.47 -3.81
CA GLY A 401 -8.48 -4.90 -3.93
C GLY A 401 -9.02 -5.66 -2.72
N ALA A 402 -8.68 -5.23 -1.51
CA ALA A 402 -9.18 -5.83 -0.27
C ALA A 402 -10.70 -5.74 -0.15
N ALA A 403 -11.30 -4.58 -0.44
CA ALA A 403 -12.75 -4.40 -0.43
C ALA A 403 -13.45 -5.32 -1.45
N LEU A 404 -12.88 -5.48 -2.65
CA LEU A 404 -13.40 -6.40 -3.67
C LEU A 404 -13.31 -7.86 -3.24
N VAL A 405 -12.30 -8.26 -2.45
CA VAL A 405 -12.26 -9.61 -1.85
C VAL A 405 -13.45 -9.84 -0.94
N ALA A 406 -13.77 -8.88 -0.06
CA ALA A 406 -14.94 -8.96 0.80
C ALA A 406 -16.24 -9.12 -0.03
N LEU A 407 -16.37 -8.35 -1.12
CA LEU A 407 -17.47 -8.48 -2.06
C LEU A 407 -17.56 -9.88 -2.69
N CYS A 408 -16.42 -10.45 -3.12
CA CYS A 408 -16.36 -11.81 -3.66
C CYS A 408 -16.85 -12.84 -2.64
N PHE A 409 -16.44 -12.73 -1.37
CA PHE A 409 -16.97 -13.59 -0.31
C PHE A 409 -18.48 -13.43 -0.10
N GLY A 410 -18.98 -12.19 -0.16
CA GLY A 410 -20.41 -11.90 -0.04
C GLY A 410 -21.25 -12.50 -1.18
N ILE A 411 -20.72 -12.53 -2.41
CA ILE A 411 -21.45 -13.02 -3.61
C ILE A 411 -21.43 -14.54 -3.70
N VAL A 412 -20.26 -15.17 -3.61
CA VAL A 412 -20.05 -16.60 -3.94
C VAL A 412 -19.53 -17.44 -2.75
N GLY A 413 -19.46 -16.89 -1.55
CA GLY A 413 -19.10 -17.59 -0.34
C GLY A 413 -17.72 -18.28 -0.45
N ARG A 414 -17.67 -19.61 -0.32
CA ARG A 414 -16.42 -20.40 -0.37
C ARG A 414 -15.60 -20.24 -1.65
N HIS A 415 -16.22 -19.88 -2.77
CA HIS A 415 -15.54 -19.62 -4.04
C HIS A 415 -15.05 -18.17 -4.17
N GLY A 416 -15.26 -17.35 -3.15
CA GLY A 416 -14.80 -15.94 -3.09
C GLY A 416 -13.34 -15.75 -3.47
N PRO A 417 -12.39 -16.55 -2.94
CA PRO A 417 -10.97 -16.42 -3.29
C PRO A 417 -10.70 -16.65 -4.78
N THR A 418 -11.33 -17.65 -5.41
CA THR A 418 -11.16 -17.93 -6.84
C THR A 418 -11.69 -16.77 -7.69
N LEU A 419 -12.87 -16.22 -7.35
CA LEU A 419 -13.43 -15.06 -8.03
C LEU A 419 -12.51 -13.84 -7.86
N ALA A 420 -11.97 -13.61 -6.66
CA ALA A 420 -11.04 -12.52 -6.38
C ALA A 420 -9.76 -12.62 -7.23
N LEU A 421 -9.19 -13.81 -7.39
CA LEU A 421 -8.05 -14.06 -8.27
C LEU A 421 -8.39 -13.78 -9.74
N GLY A 422 -9.59 -14.19 -10.20
CA GLY A 422 -10.09 -13.87 -11.53
C GLY A 422 -10.23 -12.36 -11.78
N LEU A 423 -10.78 -11.62 -10.81
CA LEU A 423 -10.82 -10.16 -10.85
C LEU A 423 -9.41 -9.55 -10.86
N GLY A 424 -8.48 -10.11 -10.08
CA GLY A 424 -7.08 -9.69 -10.10
C GLY A 424 -6.43 -9.85 -11.49
N CYS A 425 -6.76 -10.93 -12.21
CA CYS A 425 -6.36 -11.11 -13.60
C CYS A 425 -6.89 -9.96 -14.49
N VAL A 426 -8.17 -9.59 -14.34
CA VAL A 426 -8.79 -8.47 -15.09
C VAL A 426 -8.11 -7.14 -14.78
N PHE A 427 -7.89 -6.82 -13.49
CA PHE A 427 -7.21 -5.60 -13.07
C PHE A 427 -5.76 -5.53 -13.58
N ALA A 428 -5.03 -6.64 -13.54
CA ALA A 428 -3.67 -6.71 -14.09
C ALA A 428 -3.66 -6.54 -15.63
N GLY A 429 -4.63 -7.12 -16.32
CA GLY A 429 -4.83 -6.94 -17.76
C GLY A 429 -5.16 -5.49 -18.14
N ALA A 430 -6.08 -4.85 -17.41
CA ALA A 430 -6.40 -3.43 -17.58
C ALA A 430 -5.16 -2.55 -17.33
N ALA A 431 -4.38 -2.87 -16.30
CA ALA A 431 -3.12 -2.17 -16.01
C ALA A 431 -2.09 -2.37 -17.15
N ALA A 432 -2.01 -3.56 -17.76
CA ALA A 432 -1.15 -3.84 -18.91
C ALA A 432 -1.53 -2.98 -20.12
N ILE A 433 -2.82 -2.87 -20.40
CA ILE A 433 -3.35 -2.00 -21.48
C ILE A 433 -3.01 -0.55 -21.19
N ALA A 434 -3.32 -0.04 -19.99
CA ALA A 434 -3.01 1.34 -19.59
C ALA A 434 -1.50 1.64 -19.69
N SER A 435 -0.64 0.65 -19.33
CA SER A 435 0.80 0.77 -19.49
C SER A 435 1.22 0.84 -20.95
N GLY A 436 0.62 0.00 -21.83
CA GLY A 436 0.87 0.02 -23.27
C GLY A 436 0.44 1.32 -23.96
N LEU A 437 -0.70 1.88 -23.56
CA LEU A 437 -1.19 3.15 -24.09
C LEU A 437 -0.21 4.32 -23.89
N ARG A 438 0.68 4.25 -22.89
CA ARG A 438 1.74 5.24 -22.70
C ARG A 438 2.74 5.32 -23.85
N LEU A 439 2.86 4.26 -24.67
CA LEU A 439 3.74 4.25 -25.84
C LEU A 439 3.25 5.21 -26.92
N PHE A 440 1.94 5.48 -26.97
CA PHE A 440 1.29 6.37 -27.92
C PHE A 440 1.03 7.76 -27.35
N ALA A 441 1.30 7.97 -26.05
CA ALA A 441 1.11 9.27 -25.41
C ALA A 441 2.21 10.27 -25.87
N PRO A 442 1.86 11.52 -26.19
CA PRO A 442 2.84 12.51 -26.66
C PRO A 442 3.90 12.76 -25.57
N SER A 443 5.17 12.57 -25.93
CA SER A 443 6.30 12.87 -25.05
C SER A 443 6.53 14.37 -24.99
N HIS A 444 6.71 14.94 -23.80
CA HIS A 444 6.92 16.39 -23.59
C HIS A 444 8.14 16.98 -24.33
N ARG A 445 9.05 16.13 -24.86
CA ARG A 445 10.19 16.60 -25.68
C ARG A 445 9.78 17.13 -27.05
N ALA A 446 8.58 16.78 -27.55
CA ALA A 446 8.08 17.26 -28.83
C ALA A 446 7.47 18.69 -28.74
N VAL A 447 6.96 19.09 -27.57
CA VAL A 447 6.28 20.37 -27.35
C VAL A 447 7.27 21.52 -27.10
N GLN A 448 8.51 21.24 -26.71
CA GLN A 448 9.56 22.27 -26.51
C GLN A 448 10.39 22.55 -27.77
N ARG A 449 10.14 21.87 -28.89
CA ARG A 449 10.83 22.06 -30.18
C ARG A 449 9.93 22.64 -31.31
N GLY A 450 8.69 22.95 -31.04
CA GLY A 450 7.76 23.70 -31.86
C GLY A 450 7.43 25.04 -31.20
#